data_44f6bc4593bdf1b372ffb316cba5333e
#
_entry.id   44f6bc4593bdf1b372ffb316cba5333e
#
_cell.length_a   1.000
_cell.length_b   1.000
_cell.length_c   1.000
_cell.angle_alpha   90.00
_cell.angle_beta   90.00
_cell.angle_gamma   90.00
#
_symmetry.space_group_name_H-M   'P 1'
#
loop_
_entity.id
_entity.type
_entity.pdbx_description
1 polymer ?
#
loop_
_entity_poly.entity_id
_entity_poly.type
_entity_poly.pdbx_seq_one_letter_code
_entity_poly.pdbx_strand_id
1 'polypeptide(L)'
;LETRFKGWDIGKIPYKVDRFTCKGCSNQCEIRRVRIEGEKKPLYFGGRCEKYELDERKGKGEGIPNYFEERLGMLTDGFTPGDDPDRITVGIPRGLMVFYQEFPYWSTFFNELGFNVVVSDETNNQTVKKSLSLIVAETCFPVEVMHGHIYELLDGDADYVFTPFIINVKAAADNPTSNCNCPWVQTVPFMVRASLPDDKKNKLLTPTLNFRYGDRVAEKELYDYFGKKFGIGKKQIADAMKKAGQKQTTFEQRVRQRGREVLDNLPEDKESVVILGRPYNTGDPALNLSMAEKLINLDVVPIPTDFLPLEEEHILRDYDKMYWPNGQRILAATR
;
A
#
# COMPACT_ATOMS: atom_id res chain seq x y z
N LEU A 1 4.38 24.02 38.34
CA LEU A 1 4.56 22.83 37.51
C LEU A 1 5.67 21.98 38.13
N GLU A 2 5.30 20.85 38.74
CA GLU A 2 6.30 19.90 39.21
C GLU A 2 6.99 19.25 38.02
N THR A 3 8.32 19.35 37.96
CA THR A 3 9.09 18.72 36.89
C THR A 3 9.23 17.21 37.12
N ARG A 4 9.14 16.41 36.08
CA ARG A 4 9.47 14.97 36.09
C ARG A 4 10.98 14.70 35.95
N PHE A 5 11.79 15.75 35.81
CA PHE A 5 13.24 15.63 35.70
C PHE A 5 13.84 15.17 37.03
N LYS A 6 14.55 14.04 37.00
CA LYS A 6 15.09 13.35 38.19
C LYS A 6 16.52 13.74 38.58
N GLY A 7 17.03 14.81 37.99
CA GLY A 7 18.38 15.28 38.21
C GLY A 7 19.42 14.60 37.34
N TRP A 8 20.63 15.11 37.42
CA TRP A 8 21.79 14.67 36.63
C TRP A 8 22.39 13.33 37.10
N ASP A 9 22.00 12.88 38.29
CA ASP A 9 22.50 11.63 38.89
C ASP A 9 21.72 10.37 38.44
N ILE A 10 20.77 10.50 37.51
CA ILE A 10 19.99 9.39 37.00
C ILE A 10 20.87 8.24 36.43
N GLY A 11 22.05 8.55 35.88
CA GLY A 11 23.00 7.58 35.40
C GLY A 11 23.64 6.70 36.47
N LYS A 12 23.51 7.05 37.77
CA LYS A 12 24.02 6.27 38.91
C LYS A 12 22.99 5.26 39.44
N ILE A 13 21.72 5.37 39.00
CA ILE A 13 20.65 4.48 39.47
C ILE A 13 20.81 3.13 38.73
N PRO A 14 20.83 1.99 39.45
CA PRO A 14 20.88 0.68 38.84
C PRO A 14 19.71 0.43 37.90
N TYR A 15 19.98 -0.15 36.74
CA TYR A 15 18.93 -0.51 35.79
C TYR A 15 19.23 -1.87 35.14
N LYS A 16 18.18 -2.54 34.66
CA LYS A 16 18.27 -3.77 33.90
C LYS A 16 17.66 -3.56 32.52
N VAL A 17 18.35 -4.07 31.49
CA VAL A 17 17.87 -4.03 30.10
C VAL A 17 17.65 -5.45 29.63
N ASP A 18 16.45 -5.74 29.18
CA ASP A 18 16.13 -6.96 28.43
C ASP A 18 15.55 -6.59 27.05
N ARG A 19 15.62 -7.53 26.11
CA ARG A 19 15.17 -7.34 24.73
C ARG A 19 14.17 -8.43 24.37
N PHE A 20 13.20 -8.07 23.54
CA PHE A 20 12.26 -9.01 22.97
C PHE A 20 11.76 -8.50 21.63
N THR A 21 11.25 -9.42 20.80
CA THR A 21 10.61 -9.05 19.52
C THR A 21 9.13 -8.78 19.77
N CYS A 22 8.66 -7.59 19.36
CA CYS A 22 7.23 -7.26 19.39
C CYS A 22 6.47 -8.12 18.38
N LYS A 23 5.37 -8.75 18.83
CA LYS A 23 4.48 -9.57 18.00
C LYS A 23 3.19 -8.83 17.61
N GLY A 24 3.14 -7.51 17.78
CA GLY A 24 1.92 -6.73 17.61
C GLY A 24 1.56 -6.40 16.16
N CYS A 25 2.52 -6.47 15.24
CA CYS A 25 2.31 -6.24 13.80
C CYS A 25 3.45 -6.86 13.00
N SER A 26 3.35 -6.81 11.68
CA SER A 26 4.36 -7.34 10.74
C SER A 26 5.75 -6.71 10.87
N ASN A 27 5.88 -5.53 11.48
CA ASN A 27 7.16 -4.85 11.72
C ASN A 27 8.11 -5.61 12.67
N GLN A 28 7.60 -6.46 13.55
CA GLN A 28 8.39 -7.30 14.47
C GLN A 28 9.58 -6.56 15.13
N CYS A 29 9.35 -5.34 15.61
CA CYS A 29 10.40 -4.49 16.17
C CYS A 29 11.13 -5.17 17.33
N GLU A 30 12.46 -5.01 17.40
CA GLU A 30 13.24 -5.37 18.58
C GLU A 30 13.03 -4.30 19.65
N ILE A 31 12.37 -4.67 20.75
CA ILE A 31 12.05 -3.77 21.86
C ILE A 31 13.07 -3.96 22.97
N ARG A 32 13.67 -2.86 23.41
CA ARG A 32 14.48 -2.80 24.63
C ARG A 32 13.62 -2.33 25.79
N ARG A 33 13.49 -3.17 26.81
CA ARG A 33 12.79 -2.85 28.03
C ARG A 33 13.81 -2.52 29.13
N VAL A 34 13.75 -1.29 29.61
CA VAL A 34 14.65 -0.77 30.67
C VAL A 34 13.88 -0.66 31.97
N ARG A 35 14.27 -1.43 32.97
CA ARG A 35 13.73 -1.33 34.33
C ARG A 35 14.74 -0.61 35.20
N ILE A 36 14.34 0.54 35.70
CA ILE A 36 15.16 1.38 36.59
C ILE A 36 14.71 1.10 38.03
N GLU A 37 15.68 0.91 38.92
CA GLU A 37 15.39 0.68 40.34
C GLU A 37 14.63 1.88 40.93
N GLY A 38 13.57 1.59 41.70
CA GLY A 38 12.68 2.62 42.26
C GLY A 38 11.59 3.11 41.33
N GLU A 39 11.59 2.72 40.03
CA GLU A 39 10.52 3.04 39.09
C GLU A 39 9.45 1.95 39.07
N LYS A 40 8.17 2.36 39.10
CA LYS A 40 7.03 1.42 39.01
C LYS A 40 6.83 0.83 37.61
N LYS A 41 7.17 1.59 36.57
CA LYS A 41 6.97 1.18 35.16
C LYS A 41 8.30 1.12 34.44
N PRO A 42 8.51 0.11 33.60
CA PRO A 42 9.66 0.05 32.71
C PRO A 42 9.55 1.07 31.58
N LEU A 43 10.69 1.50 31.06
CA LEU A 43 10.78 2.27 29.82
C LEU A 43 10.99 1.33 28.65
N TYR A 44 10.41 1.66 27.50
CA TYR A 44 10.52 0.87 26.27
C TYR A 44 11.14 1.71 25.16
N PHE A 45 12.03 1.09 24.37
CA PHE A 45 12.73 1.73 23.25
C PHE A 45 12.82 0.78 22.05
N GLY A 46 12.87 1.31 20.83
CA GLY A 46 13.09 0.55 19.60
C GLY A 46 11.79 0.18 18.86
N GLY A 47 10.63 0.55 19.42
CA GLY A 47 9.36 0.43 18.69
C GLY A 47 9.25 1.49 17.59
N ARG A 48 8.75 1.11 16.42
CA ARG A 48 8.39 2.07 15.36
C ARG A 48 7.04 2.73 15.64
N CYS A 49 6.20 2.09 16.43
CA CYS A 49 4.94 2.64 16.93
C CYS A 49 5.05 2.79 18.45
N GLU A 50 4.35 3.72 19.04
CA GLU A 50 4.40 4.02 20.48
C GLU A 50 3.56 3.06 21.33
N LYS A 51 3.34 1.82 20.84
CA LYS A 51 2.47 0.82 21.47
C LYS A 51 2.75 0.59 22.96
N TYR A 52 4.02 0.61 23.35
CA TYR A 52 4.44 0.39 24.73
C TYR A 52 4.47 1.67 25.56
N GLU A 53 4.42 2.84 24.91
CA GLU A 53 4.42 4.16 25.56
C GLU A 53 2.99 4.63 25.86
N LEU A 54 2.02 4.17 25.05
CA LEU A 54 0.60 4.54 25.14
C LEU A 54 -0.23 3.64 26.07
N ASP A 55 0.40 2.81 26.89
CA ASP A 55 -0.28 1.80 27.75
C ASP A 55 -1.34 2.40 28.71
N GLU A 56 -1.28 3.69 29.01
CA GLU A 56 -2.26 4.38 29.85
C GLU A 56 -3.59 4.69 29.14
N ARG A 57 -3.65 4.50 27.81
CA ARG A 57 -4.81 4.81 26.95
C ARG A 57 -5.49 3.57 26.36
N LYS A 58 -5.05 2.36 26.76
CA LYS A 58 -5.71 1.11 26.37
C LYS A 58 -7.15 1.09 26.86
N GLY A 59 -8.08 0.95 25.93
CA GLY A 59 -9.52 0.85 26.21
C GLY A 59 -10.38 2.02 25.75
N LYS A 60 -9.82 3.14 25.28
CA LYS A 60 -10.63 4.26 24.80
C LYS A 60 -11.22 4.09 23.40
N GLY A 61 -10.62 3.24 22.57
CA GLY A 61 -11.07 2.96 21.21
C GLY A 61 -11.98 1.74 21.06
N GLU A 62 -12.54 1.23 22.17
CA GLU A 62 -13.46 0.09 22.11
C GLU A 62 -14.69 0.45 21.26
N GLY A 63 -14.97 -0.40 20.24
CA GLY A 63 -16.10 -0.21 19.34
C GLY A 63 -15.86 0.69 18.12
N ILE A 64 -14.68 1.31 17.97
CA ILE A 64 -14.33 2.07 16.76
C ILE A 64 -13.81 1.10 15.69
N PRO A 65 -14.48 1.00 14.51
CA PRO A 65 -14.01 0.14 13.42
C PRO A 65 -12.71 0.66 12.80
N ASN A 66 -11.85 -0.26 12.36
CA ASN A 66 -10.69 0.09 11.55
C ASN A 66 -11.08 0.09 10.05
N TYR A 67 -11.50 1.23 9.54
CA TYR A 67 -11.92 1.36 8.15
C TYR A 67 -10.80 1.16 7.13
N PHE A 68 -9.53 1.25 7.52
CA PHE A 68 -8.40 0.94 6.65
C PHE A 68 -8.23 -0.57 6.45
N GLU A 69 -8.42 -1.39 7.49
CA GLU A 69 -8.47 -2.85 7.39
C GLU A 69 -9.68 -3.30 6.58
N GLU A 70 -10.85 -2.69 6.82
CA GLU A 70 -12.07 -2.98 6.07
C GLU A 70 -11.88 -2.69 4.57
N ARG A 71 -11.28 -1.54 4.24
CA ARG A 71 -10.94 -1.18 2.85
C ARG A 71 -9.95 -2.18 2.24
N LEU A 72 -8.94 -2.60 2.98
CA LEU A 72 -7.98 -3.60 2.51
C LEU A 72 -8.66 -4.96 2.28
N GLY A 73 -9.59 -5.35 3.15
CA GLY A 73 -10.43 -6.52 2.96
C GLY A 73 -11.28 -6.44 1.68
N MET A 74 -11.86 -5.27 1.38
CA MET A 74 -12.57 -5.06 0.11
C MET A 74 -11.66 -5.15 -1.12
N LEU A 75 -10.41 -4.65 -1.01
CA LEU A 75 -9.42 -4.69 -2.09
C LEU A 75 -9.04 -6.12 -2.48
N THR A 76 -8.97 -7.03 -1.52
CA THR A 76 -8.58 -8.42 -1.71
C THR A 76 -9.76 -9.39 -1.73
N ASP A 77 -10.98 -8.88 -1.73
CA ASP A 77 -12.21 -9.69 -1.66
C ASP A 77 -12.34 -10.68 -2.84
N GLY A 78 -12.53 -11.94 -2.49
CA GLY A 78 -12.63 -13.04 -3.46
C GLY A 78 -11.32 -13.42 -4.13
N PHE A 79 -10.18 -12.90 -3.66
CA PHE A 79 -8.87 -13.37 -4.09
C PHE A 79 -8.44 -14.58 -3.28
N THR A 80 -7.99 -15.61 -4.00
CA THR A 80 -7.30 -16.78 -3.43
C THR A 80 -6.02 -16.97 -4.23
N PRO A 81 -4.87 -17.15 -3.59
CA PRO A 81 -3.63 -17.46 -4.29
C PRO A 81 -3.78 -18.70 -5.14
N GLY A 82 -3.25 -18.66 -6.36
CA GLY A 82 -3.27 -19.81 -7.26
C GLY A 82 -2.17 -20.81 -6.88
N ASP A 83 -2.49 -22.10 -6.94
CA ASP A 83 -1.61 -23.21 -6.57
C ASP A 83 -1.58 -24.35 -7.61
N ASP A 84 -2.13 -24.12 -8.79
CA ASP A 84 -2.16 -25.11 -9.89
C ASP A 84 -0.72 -25.32 -10.43
N PRO A 85 -0.11 -26.52 -10.28
CA PRO A 85 1.28 -26.75 -10.66
C PRO A 85 1.53 -26.68 -12.19
N ASP A 86 0.47 -26.79 -12.99
CA ASP A 86 0.56 -26.74 -14.45
C ASP A 86 0.48 -25.31 -15.01
N ARG A 87 0.30 -24.30 -14.15
CA ARG A 87 0.17 -22.90 -14.55
C ARG A 87 1.40 -22.08 -14.14
N ILE A 88 1.76 -21.14 -15.00
CA ILE A 88 2.76 -20.13 -14.70
C ILE A 88 2.25 -19.26 -13.53
N THR A 89 3.10 -19.04 -12.55
CA THR A 89 2.80 -18.22 -11.37
C THR A 89 3.34 -16.81 -11.54
N VAL A 90 2.44 -15.82 -11.46
CA VAL A 90 2.77 -14.38 -11.50
C VAL A 90 2.62 -13.79 -10.11
N GLY A 91 3.70 -13.25 -9.58
CA GLY A 91 3.72 -12.51 -8.33
C GLY A 91 3.32 -11.04 -8.52
N ILE A 92 2.37 -10.56 -7.71
CA ILE A 92 2.02 -9.14 -7.60
C ILE A 92 2.60 -8.61 -6.29
N PRO A 93 3.57 -7.68 -6.33
CA PRO A 93 4.16 -7.14 -5.12
C PRO A 93 3.15 -6.29 -4.35
N ARG A 94 3.07 -6.50 -3.02
CA ARG A 94 2.17 -5.75 -2.12
C ARG A 94 2.71 -4.35 -1.87
N GLY A 95 2.67 -3.51 -2.87
CA GLY A 95 3.18 -2.15 -2.79
C GLY A 95 2.60 -1.24 -3.87
N LEU A 96 2.74 0.04 -3.65
CA LEU A 96 2.35 1.11 -4.57
C LEU A 96 0.94 0.96 -5.15
N MET A 97 0.70 1.51 -6.34
CA MET A 97 -0.61 1.47 -6.99
C MET A 97 -1.01 0.08 -7.44
N VAL A 98 -0.05 -0.71 -7.92
CA VAL A 98 -0.30 -2.05 -8.47
C VAL A 98 -1.02 -2.96 -7.47
N PHE A 99 -0.78 -2.78 -6.17
CA PHE A 99 -1.52 -3.47 -5.12
C PHE A 99 -2.61 -2.58 -4.50
N TYR A 100 -2.28 -1.47 -3.87
CA TYR A 100 -3.23 -0.72 -3.03
C TYR A 100 -4.36 -0.01 -3.78
N GLN A 101 -4.28 0.09 -5.11
CA GLN A 101 -5.32 0.70 -5.96
C GLN A 101 -5.84 -0.24 -7.04
N GLU A 102 -4.97 -1.03 -7.68
CA GLU A 102 -5.26 -1.74 -8.92
C GLU A 102 -5.25 -3.27 -8.76
N PHE A 103 -5.12 -3.79 -7.55
CA PHE A 103 -5.06 -5.23 -7.30
C PHE A 103 -6.26 -6.00 -7.85
N PRO A 104 -7.53 -5.55 -7.70
CA PRO A 104 -8.68 -6.23 -8.29
C PRO A 104 -8.59 -6.35 -9.81
N TYR A 105 -8.02 -5.33 -10.47
CA TYR A 105 -7.80 -5.37 -11.92
C TYR A 105 -6.73 -6.40 -12.29
N TRP A 106 -5.54 -6.29 -11.72
CA TRP A 106 -4.41 -7.11 -12.15
C TRP A 106 -4.53 -8.57 -11.74
N SER A 107 -5.06 -8.88 -10.55
CA SER A 107 -5.32 -10.25 -10.13
C SER A 107 -6.34 -10.92 -11.04
N THR A 108 -7.43 -10.23 -11.40
CA THR A 108 -8.42 -10.73 -12.34
C THR A 108 -7.84 -10.91 -13.75
N PHE A 109 -7.08 -9.93 -14.23
CA PHE A 109 -6.45 -9.99 -15.56
C PHE A 109 -5.58 -11.24 -15.71
N PHE A 110 -4.69 -11.51 -14.77
CA PHE A 110 -3.82 -12.68 -14.84
C PHE A 110 -4.58 -14.00 -14.67
N ASN A 111 -5.55 -14.07 -13.75
CA ASN A 111 -6.38 -15.26 -13.59
C ASN A 111 -7.16 -15.60 -14.87
N GLU A 112 -7.74 -14.60 -15.55
CA GLU A 112 -8.46 -14.79 -16.82
C GLU A 112 -7.55 -15.23 -17.98
N LEU A 113 -6.27 -14.92 -17.90
CA LEU A 113 -5.26 -15.41 -18.84
C LEU A 113 -4.73 -16.80 -18.50
N GLY A 114 -5.19 -17.42 -17.41
CA GLY A 114 -4.79 -18.76 -16.99
C GLY A 114 -3.50 -18.81 -16.17
N PHE A 115 -3.06 -17.70 -15.59
CA PHE A 115 -1.94 -17.69 -14.66
C PHE A 115 -2.40 -17.97 -13.22
N ASN A 116 -1.54 -18.54 -12.41
CA ASN A 116 -1.64 -18.44 -10.97
C ASN A 116 -1.22 -17.02 -10.55
N VAL A 117 -1.89 -16.48 -9.55
CA VAL A 117 -1.51 -15.19 -8.95
C VAL A 117 -1.14 -15.40 -7.50
N VAL A 118 0.03 -14.90 -7.11
CA VAL A 118 0.47 -14.85 -5.72
C VAL A 118 0.83 -13.40 -5.35
N VAL A 119 0.80 -13.10 -4.05
CA VAL A 119 1.10 -11.76 -3.54
C VAL A 119 2.20 -11.90 -2.50
N SER A 120 3.13 -10.95 -2.44
CA SER A 120 4.12 -10.91 -1.37
C SER A 120 3.46 -10.70 0.00
N ASP A 121 4.13 -11.11 1.06
CA ASP A 121 3.67 -10.91 2.43
C ASP A 121 3.42 -9.43 2.74
N GLU A 122 2.78 -9.17 3.87
CA GLU A 122 2.65 -7.80 4.38
C GLU A 122 4.02 -7.20 4.67
N THR A 123 4.15 -5.91 4.38
CA THR A 123 5.40 -5.18 4.65
C THR A 123 5.84 -5.40 6.10
N ASN A 124 7.05 -5.87 6.26
CA ASN A 124 7.63 -6.19 7.56
C ASN A 124 9.10 -5.77 7.64
N ASN A 125 9.74 -5.99 8.81
CA ASN A 125 11.14 -5.61 9.00
C ASN A 125 12.11 -6.34 8.06
N GLN A 126 11.81 -7.58 7.66
CA GLN A 126 12.68 -8.34 6.75
C GLN A 126 12.56 -7.76 5.34
N THR A 127 11.34 -7.50 4.87
CA THR A 127 11.06 -6.81 3.61
C THR A 127 11.78 -5.46 3.55
N VAL A 128 11.66 -4.64 4.60
CA VAL A 128 12.35 -3.34 4.67
C VAL A 128 13.87 -3.48 4.66
N LYS A 129 14.44 -4.37 5.48
CA LYS A 129 15.90 -4.60 5.49
C LYS A 129 16.41 -5.08 4.14
N LYS A 130 15.67 -5.99 3.52
CA LYS A 130 16.01 -6.47 2.18
C LYS A 130 15.98 -5.35 1.15
N SER A 131 14.92 -4.53 1.19
CA SER A 131 14.79 -3.36 0.32
C SER A 131 16.00 -2.44 0.42
N LEU A 132 16.34 -2.02 1.64
CA LEU A 132 17.46 -1.10 1.89
C LEU A 132 18.82 -1.67 1.49
N SER A 133 18.97 -3.02 1.44
CA SER A 133 20.18 -3.66 0.94
C SER A 133 20.27 -3.73 -0.58
N LEU A 134 19.17 -3.49 -1.29
CA LEU A 134 19.06 -3.63 -2.74
C LEU A 134 19.02 -2.28 -3.47
N ILE A 135 18.56 -1.21 -2.83
CA ILE A 135 18.46 0.09 -3.48
C ILE A 135 19.81 0.60 -3.93
N VAL A 136 19.86 1.15 -5.15
CA VAL A 136 21.08 1.76 -5.72
C VAL A 136 21.13 3.26 -5.50
N ALA A 137 20.01 3.87 -5.15
CA ALA A 137 19.87 5.29 -4.82
C ALA A 137 18.68 5.49 -3.88
N GLU A 138 18.77 6.46 -2.98
CA GLU A 138 17.69 6.86 -2.09
C GLU A 138 16.56 7.51 -2.87
N THR A 139 15.32 7.14 -2.53
CA THR A 139 14.09 7.63 -3.12
C THR A 139 13.04 7.84 -2.02
N CYS A 140 11.75 7.88 -2.36
CA CYS A 140 10.71 7.85 -1.33
C CYS A 140 10.54 6.42 -0.79
N PHE A 141 10.38 6.28 0.52
CA PHE A 141 10.36 5.02 1.24
C PHE A 141 9.42 3.94 0.65
N PRO A 142 8.17 4.25 0.22
CA PRO A 142 7.32 3.25 -0.43
C PRO A 142 7.89 2.66 -1.73
N VAL A 143 8.66 3.45 -2.47
CA VAL A 143 9.35 3.00 -3.68
C VAL A 143 10.56 2.12 -3.33
N GLU A 144 11.28 2.46 -2.27
CA GLU A 144 12.38 1.62 -1.76
C GLU A 144 11.87 0.26 -1.31
N VAL A 145 10.78 0.24 -0.53
CA VAL A 145 10.18 -1.00 0.00
C VAL A 145 9.71 -1.95 -1.10
N MET A 146 9.34 -1.42 -2.26
CA MET A 146 8.99 -2.23 -3.44
C MET A 146 10.10 -3.21 -3.85
N HIS A 147 11.38 -2.84 -3.67
CA HIS A 147 12.51 -3.72 -3.99
C HIS A 147 12.48 -5.02 -3.18
N GLY A 148 12.14 -4.93 -1.89
CA GLY A 148 12.00 -6.09 -1.01
C GLY A 148 10.87 -7.00 -1.43
N HIS A 149 9.67 -6.45 -1.64
CA HIS A 149 8.51 -7.22 -2.10
C HIS A 149 8.76 -7.95 -3.42
N ILE A 150 9.38 -7.27 -4.39
CA ILE A 150 9.71 -7.89 -5.67
C ILE A 150 10.76 -8.99 -5.47
N TYR A 151 11.78 -8.74 -4.65
CA TYR A 151 12.81 -9.74 -4.40
C TYR A 151 12.26 -10.98 -3.68
N GLU A 152 11.39 -10.81 -2.69
CA GLU A 152 10.73 -11.92 -1.97
C GLU A 152 9.95 -12.82 -2.93
N LEU A 153 9.18 -12.24 -3.84
CA LEU A 153 8.46 -13.00 -4.87
C LEU A 153 9.39 -13.72 -5.84
N LEU A 154 10.51 -13.09 -6.25
CA LEU A 154 11.51 -13.69 -7.14
C LEU A 154 12.35 -14.77 -6.48
N ASP A 155 12.45 -14.75 -5.15
CA ASP A 155 13.16 -15.74 -4.35
C ASP A 155 12.25 -16.89 -3.88
N GLY A 156 10.92 -16.67 -3.96
CA GLY A 156 9.88 -17.65 -3.69
C GLY A 156 9.41 -18.39 -4.95
N ASP A 157 8.14 -18.75 -4.95
CA ASP A 157 7.54 -19.64 -5.96
C ASP A 157 7.03 -18.91 -7.23
N ALA A 158 7.27 -17.61 -7.38
CA ALA A 158 6.83 -16.88 -8.56
C ALA A 158 7.78 -17.13 -9.75
N ASP A 159 7.22 -17.59 -10.88
CA ASP A 159 7.95 -17.67 -12.14
C ASP A 159 8.29 -16.29 -12.68
N TYR A 160 7.33 -15.37 -12.53
CA TYR A 160 7.46 -13.97 -12.93
C TYR A 160 6.91 -13.04 -11.87
N VAL A 161 7.42 -11.80 -11.83
CA VAL A 161 6.89 -10.73 -10.95
C VAL A 161 6.43 -9.55 -11.81
N PHE A 162 5.19 -9.14 -11.58
CA PHE A 162 4.57 -8.06 -12.33
C PHE A 162 4.96 -6.69 -11.77
N THR A 163 5.71 -5.94 -12.54
CA THR A 163 6.20 -4.59 -12.22
C THR A 163 5.98 -3.66 -13.40
N PRO A 164 4.73 -3.24 -13.66
CA PRO A 164 4.40 -2.47 -14.86
C PRO A 164 4.98 -1.05 -14.83
N PHE A 165 5.31 -0.52 -16.01
CA PHE A 165 5.59 0.89 -16.24
C PHE A 165 4.30 1.59 -16.66
N ILE A 166 3.45 1.97 -15.70
CA ILE A 166 2.19 2.68 -15.97
C ILE A 166 2.46 4.17 -16.01
N ILE A 167 2.51 4.74 -17.21
CA ILE A 167 2.82 6.16 -17.42
C ILE A 167 1.65 7.02 -16.95
N ASN A 168 0.43 6.68 -17.36
CA ASN A 168 -0.77 7.42 -17.03
C ASN A 168 -1.97 6.49 -16.80
N VAL A 169 -2.96 7.00 -16.11
CA VAL A 169 -4.18 6.27 -15.81
C VAL A 169 -5.38 6.88 -16.54
N LYS A 170 -6.47 6.11 -16.61
CA LYS A 170 -7.73 6.57 -17.19
C LYS A 170 -8.19 7.84 -16.47
N ALA A 171 -8.67 8.80 -17.23
CA ALA A 171 -9.20 10.07 -16.72
C ALA A 171 -10.66 10.22 -17.13
N ALA A 172 -11.39 11.08 -16.45
CA ALA A 172 -12.68 11.55 -16.92
C ALA A 172 -12.54 12.21 -18.31
N ALA A 173 -13.58 12.16 -19.10
CA ALA A 173 -13.54 12.60 -20.50
C ALA A 173 -13.12 14.07 -20.69
N ASP A 174 -13.46 14.92 -19.72
CA ASP A 174 -13.20 16.36 -19.69
C ASP A 174 -11.93 16.74 -18.93
N ASN A 175 -11.19 15.76 -18.37
CA ASN A 175 -9.93 16.03 -17.69
C ASN A 175 -8.84 16.45 -18.70
N PRO A 176 -8.39 17.73 -18.69
CA PRO A 176 -7.43 18.24 -19.66
C PRO A 176 -5.99 17.80 -19.38
N THR A 177 -5.70 17.26 -18.21
CA THR A 177 -4.35 16.90 -17.79
C THR A 177 -3.88 15.58 -18.42
N SER A 178 -2.57 15.35 -18.42
CA SER A 178 -1.96 14.09 -18.88
C SER A 178 -2.26 12.90 -17.97
N ASN A 179 -2.76 13.14 -16.76
CA ASN A 179 -3.10 12.13 -15.75
C ASN A 179 -1.96 11.14 -15.49
N CYS A 180 -0.72 11.65 -15.46
CA CYS A 180 0.48 10.86 -15.27
C CYS A 180 0.64 10.41 -13.82
N ASN A 181 1.16 9.22 -13.64
CA ASN A 181 1.60 8.73 -12.35
C ASN A 181 2.82 9.48 -11.83
N CYS A 182 3.08 9.35 -10.53
CA CYS A 182 4.31 9.85 -9.92
C CYS A 182 5.53 9.30 -10.68
N PRO A 183 6.51 10.13 -11.08
CA PRO A 183 7.70 9.67 -11.82
C PRO A 183 8.46 8.56 -11.10
N TRP A 184 8.58 8.61 -9.78
CA TRP A 184 9.21 7.55 -9.00
C TRP A 184 8.46 6.22 -9.11
N VAL A 185 7.13 6.24 -9.10
CA VAL A 185 6.31 5.03 -9.29
C VAL A 185 6.49 4.47 -10.71
N GLN A 186 6.52 5.35 -11.71
CA GLN A 186 6.78 4.95 -13.09
C GLN A 186 8.13 4.27 -13.26
N THR A 187 9.18 4.74 -12.57
CA THR A 187 10.56 4.26 -12.75
C THR A 187 10.91 3.01 -11.97
N VAL A 188 10.03 2.52 -11.08
CA VAL A 188 10.25 1.30 -10.28
C VAL A 188 10.78 0.12 -11.10
N PRO A 189 10.19 -0.24 -12.28
CA PRO A 189 10.68 -1.39 -13.05
C PRO A 189 12.16 -1.29 -13.42
N PHE A 190 12.62 -0.08 -13.74
CA PHE A 190 14.01 0.18 -14.14
C PHE A 190 14.96 0.18 -12.94
N MET A 191 14.56 0.80 -11.84
CA MET A 191 15.35 0.84 -10.60
C MET A 191 15.53 -0.55 -10.02
N VAL A 192 14.44 -1.33 -9.92
CA VAL A 192 14.51 -2.71 -9.44
C VAL A 192 15.37 -3.55 -10.37
N ARG A 193 15.19 -3.43 -11.70
CA ARG A 193 16.01 -4.17 -12.66
C ARG A 193 17.49 -3.85 -12.52
N ALA A 194 17.85 -2.62 -12.20
CA ALA A 194 19.25 -2.21 -11.97
C ALA A 194 19.85 -2.84 -10.70
N SER A 195 19.04 -3.08 -9.68
CA SER A 195 19.46 -3.63 -8.39
C SER A 195 19.49 -5.17 -8.33
N LEU A 196 18.80 -5.85 -9.26
CA LEU A 196 18.68 -7.30 -9.25
C LEU A 196 19.91 -8.01 -9.88
N PRO A 197 20.24 -9.22 -9.42
CA PRO A 197 21.14 -10.13 -10.12
C PRO A 197 20.61 -10.47 -11.53
N ASP A 198 21.53 -10.77 -12.47
CA ASP A 198 21.17 -10.94 -13.88
C ASP A 198 20.20 -12.11 -14.14
N ASP A 199 20.30 -13.18 -13.39
CA ASP A 199 19.43 -14.35 -13.45
C ASP A 199 17.95 -14.02 -13.09
N LYS A 200 17.74 -13.04 -12.22
CA LYS A 200 16.40 -12.60 -11.79
C LYS A 200 15.77 -11.54 -12.70
N LYS A 201 16.56 -10.78 -13.45
CA LYS A 201 16.07 -9.69 -14.32
C LYS A 201 15.05 -10.12 -15.36
N ASN A 202 15.21 -11.32 -15.90
CA ASN A 202 14.35 -11.86 -16.95
C ASN A 202 12.99 -12.35 -16.43
N LYS A 203 12.84 -12.46 -15.10
CA LYS A 203 11.59 -12.82 -14.44
C LYS A 203 10.68 -11.59 -14.20
N LEU A 204 11.14 -10.37 -14.46
CA LEU A 204 10.30 -9.17 -14.34
C LEU A 204 9.38 -9.02 -15.57
N LEU A 205 8.09 -8.85 -15.32
CA LEU A 205 7.10 -8.44 -16.30
C LEU A 205 6.90 -6.93 -16.22
N THR A 206 7.43 -6.21 -17.21
CA THR A 206 7.50 -4.75 -17.21
C THR A 206 6.82 -4.12 -18.44
N PRO A 207 5.53 -4.39 -18.70
CA PRO A 207 4.84 -3.74 -19.81
C PRO A 207 4.79 -2.23 -19.59
N THR A 208 4.89 -1.48 -20.70
CA THR A 208 4.64 -0.04 -20.71
C THR A 208 3.18 0.20 -21.04
N LEU A 209 2.47 0.96 -20.21
CA LEU A 209 1.01 1.11 -20.28
C LEU A 209 0.57 2.57 -20.23
N ASN A 210 -0.37 2.91 -21.13
CA ASN A 210 -0.93 4.24 -21.32
C ASN A 210 -2.47 4.18 -21.32
N PHE A 211 -3.09 4.06 -20.16
CA PHE A 211 -4.55 3.96 -20.06
C PHE A 211 -5.31 5.25 -20.44
N ARG A 212 -4.65 6.40 -20.40
CA ARG A 212 -5.27 7.67 -20.78
C ARG A 212 -5.76 7.68 -22.23
N TYR A 213 -5.07 6.99 -23.11
CA TYR A 213 -5.40 6.98 -24.53
C TYR A 213 -6.49 5.97 -24.91
N GLY A 214 -7.12 5.38 -23.89
CA GLY A 214 -8.28 4.50 -24.03
C GLY A 214 -7.93 3.02 -24.10
N ASP A 215 -8.97 2.21 -23.94
CA ASP A 215 -8.84 0.77 -23.77
C ASP A 215 -8.19 0.07 -24.99
N ARG A 216 -8.38 0.60 -26.19
CA ARG A 216 -7.75 0.04 -27.42
C ARG A 216 -6.22 0.18 -27.43
N VAL A 217 -5.69 1.27 -26.88
CA VAL A 217 -4.24 1.47 -26.81
C VAL A 217 -3.66 0.54 -25.74
N ALA A 218 -4.25 0.50 -24.56
CA ALA A 218 -3.83 -0.41 -23.50
C ALA A 218 -3.93 -1.89 -23.92
N GLU A 219 -5.00 -2.29 -24.64
CA GLU A 219 -5.14 -3.63 -25.22
C GLU A 219 -3.99 -3.97 -26.16
N LYS A 220 -3.64 -3.03 -27.06
CA LYS A 220 -2.52 -3.22 -27.96
C LYS A 220 -1.20 -3.38 -27.23
N GLU A 221 -0.93 -2.52 -26.24
CA GLU A 221 0.29 -2.56 -25.43
C GLU A 221 0.41 -3.88 -24.64
N LEU A 222 -0.68 -4.33 -24.02
CA LEU A 222 -0.74 -5.60 -23.31
C LEU A 222 -0.58 -6.80 -24.26
N TYR A 223 -1.23 -6.76 -25.44
CA TYR A 223 -1.08 -7.81 -26.44
C TYR A 223 0.35 -7.85 -27.00
N ASP A 224 0.95 -6.71 -27.32
CA ASP A 224 2.32 -6.63 -27.83
C ASP A 224 3.33 -7.19 -26.82
N TYR A 225 3.03 -7.09 -25.53
CA TYR A 225 3.88 -7.62 -24.46
C TYR A 225 3.57 -9.08 -24.14
N PHE A 226 2.37 -9.39 -23.68
CA PHE A 226 1.98 -10.72 -23.19
C PHE A 226 1.69 -11.70 -24.31
N GLY A 227 1.06 -11.25 -25.38
CA GLY A 227 0.74 -12.09 -26.53
C GLY A 227 1.98 -12.69 -27.15
N LYS A 228 3.02 -11.90 -27.37
CA LYS A 228 4.31 -12.36 -27.90
C LYS A 228 5.08 -13.25 -26.93
N LYS A 229 5.05 -12.92 -25.64
CA LYS A 229 5.83 -13.64 -24.63
C LYS A 229 5.23 -14.99 -24.28
N PHE A 230 3.92 -15.09 -24.20
CA PHE A 230 3.21 -16.27 -23.71
C PHE A 230 2.30 -16.94 -24.75
N GLY A 231 2.28 -16.47 -25.98
CA GLY A 231 1.41 -17.02 -27.03
C GLY A 231 -0.08 -16.74 -26.83
N ILE A 232 -0.44 -15.68 -26.09
CA ILE A 232 -1.82 -15.35 -25.75
C ILE A 232 -2.47 -14.58 -26.90
N GLY A 233 -3.69 -14.99 -27.28
CA GLY A 233 -4.44 -14.37 -28.37
C GLY A 233 -4.97 -12.97 -28.02
N LYS A 234 -5.09 -12.10 -29.01
CA LYS A 234 -5.57 -10.73 -28.83
C LYS A 234 -6.97 -10.68 -28.19
N LYS A 235 -7.86 -11.57 -28.58
CA LYS A 235 -9.21 -11.69 -28.01
C LYS A 235 -9.17 -12.05 -26.53
N GLN A 236 -8.27 -12.96 -26.12
CA GLN A 236 -8.11 -13.34 -24.72
C GLN A 236 -7.66 -12.15 -23.86
N ILE A 237 -6.72 -11.34 -24.36
CA ILE A 237 -6.29 -10.10 -23.70
C ILE A 237 -7.47 -9.13 -23.53
N ALA A 238 -8.24 -8.90 -24.61
CA ALA A 238 -9.39 -8.00 -24.56
C ALA A 238 -10.47 -8.48 -23.57
N ASP A 239 -10.80 -9.76 -23.58
CA ASP A 239 -11.78 -10.37 -22.66
C ASP A 239 -11.29 -10.29 -21.20
N ALA A 240 -10.01 -10.57 -20.95
CA ALA A 240 -9.40 -10.45 -19.63
C ALA A 240 -9.42 -9.00 -19.12
N MET A 241 -9.05 -8.02 -19.95
CA MET A 241 -9.13 -6.59 -19.61
C MET A 241 -10.55 -6.15 -19.26
N LYS A 242 -11.55 -6.62 -20.03
CA LYS A 242 -12.96 -6.29 -19.78
C LYS A 242 -13.40 -6.79 -18.40
N LYS A 243 -13.11 -8.05 -18.06
CA LYS A 243 -13.47 -8.63 -16.76
C LYS A 243 -12.71 -7.95 -15.61
N ALA A 244 -11.42 -7.70 -15.80
CA ALA A 244 -10.58 -6.97 -14.86
C ALA A 244 -11.13 -5.55 -14.58
N GLY A 245 -11.51 -4.83 -15.63
CA GLY A 245 -12.14 -3.51 -15.50
C GLY A 245 -13.46 -3.54 -14.74
N GLN A 246 -14.29 -4.55 -14.97
CA GLN A 246 -15.55 -4.74 -14.23
C GLN A 246 -15.28 -5.00 -12.73
N LYS A 247 -14.32 -5.87 -12.40
CA LYS A 247 -13.94 -6.14 -11.00
C LYS A 247 -13.42 -4.90 -10.31
N GLN A 248 -12.57 -4.12 -10.98
CA GLN A 248 -12.05 -2.85 -10.47
C GLN A 248 -13.18 -1.85 -10.21
N THR A 249 -14.07 -1.66 -11.16
CA THR A 249 -15.24 -0.75 -11.02
C THR A 249 -16.13 -1.18 -9.85
N THR A 250 -16.37 -2.48 -9.68
CA THR A 250 -17.16 -3.01 -8.57
C THR A 250 -16.49 -2.70 -7.22
N PHE A 251 -15.18 -2.88 -7.13
CA PHE A 251 -14.42 -2.53 -5.92
C PHE A 251 -14.57 -1.02 -5.60
N GLU A 252 -14.34 -0.15 -6.58
CA GLU A 252 -14.44 1.30 -6.40
C GLU A 252 -15.85 1.75 -5.99
N GLN A 253 -16.88 1.14 -6.57
CA GLN A 253 -18.27 1.42 -6.19
C GLN A 253 -18.57 0.98 -4.76
N ARG A 254 -18.09 -0.19 -4.34
CA ARG A 254 -18.25 -0.68 -2.96
C ARG A 254 -17.55 0.23 -1.96
N VAL A 255 -16.33 0.67 -2.25
CA VAL A 255 -15.60 1.61 -1.39
C VAL A 255 -16.38 2.92 -1.23
N ARG A 256 -16.87 3.51 -2.33
CA ARG A 256 -17.67 4.74 -2.27
C ARG A 256 -19.00 4.56 -1.55
N GLN A 257 -19.68 3.43 -1.76
CA GLN A 257 -20.92 3.13 -1.04
C GLN A 257 -20.65 3.00 0.45
N ARG A 258 -19.64 2.23 0.82
CA ARG A 258 -19.27 2.06 2.23
C ARG A 258 -18.85 3.37 2.88
N GLY A 259 -18.13 4.21 2.13
CA GLY A 259 -17.77 5.55 2.58
C GLY A 259 -19.01 6.40 2.94
N ARG A 260 -20.05 6.42 2.09
CA ARG A 260 -21.30 7.10 2.40
C ARG A 260 -21.95 6.55 3.67
N GLU A 261 -22.07 5.22 3.79
CA GLU A 261 -22.64 4.59 4.98
C GLU A 261 -21.90 4.97 6.26
N VAL A 262 -20.56 5.05 6.19
CA VAL A 262 -19.73 5.47 7.33
C VAL A 262 -19.95 6.94 7.66
N LEU A 263 -19.93 7.82 6.68
CA LEU A 263 -20.11 9.26 6.89
C LEU A 263 -21.49 9.62 7.42
N ASP A 264 -22.53 8.91 6.98
CA ASP A 264 -23.90 9.09 7.44
C ASP A 264 -24.15 8.58 8.87
N ASN A 265 -23.25 7.72 9.40
CA ASN A 265 -23.39 7.08 10.71
C ASN A 265 -22.19 7.36 11.63
N LEU A 266 -21.48 8.46 11.45
CA LEU A 266 -20.38 8.84 12.33
C LEU A 266 -20.88 9.08 13.75
N PRO A 267 -20.19 8.62 14.80
CA PRO A 267 -20.57 8.89 16.19
C PRO A 267 -20.49 10.39 16.47
N GLU A 268 -21.55 10.97 17.03
CA GLU A 268 -21.60 12.40 17.40
C GLU A 268 -20.67 12.76 18.56
N ASP A 269 -20.36 11.78 19.42
CA ASP A 269 -19.52 11.92 20.61
C ASP A 269 -18.03 11.70 20.37
N LYS A 270 -17.62 11.43 19.13
CA LYS A 270 -16.21 11.14 18.79
C LYS A 270 -15.69 12.06 17.68
N GLU A 271 -14.44 12.43 17.82
CA GLU A 271 -13.74 13.11 16.72
C GLU A 271 -13.49 12.15 15.55
N SER A 272 -13.70 12.63 14.33
CA SER A 272 -13.41 11.89 13.11
C SER A 272 -12.35 12.61 12.30
N VAL A 273 -11.37 11.87 11.80
CA VAL A 273 -10.22 12.41 11.07
C VAL A 273 -10.03 11.67 9.76
N VAL A 274 -10.00 12.41 8.65
CA VAL A 274 -9.62 11.86 7.35
C VAL A 274 -8.11 11.82 7.23
N ILE A 275 -7.56 10.63 6.97
CA ILE A 275 -6.12 10.48 6.70
C ILE A 275 -5.88 10.71 5.22
N LEU A 276 -5.39 11.89 4.87
CA LEU A 276 -5.08 12.27 3.49
C LEU A 276 -3.74 11.69 3.05
N GLY A 277 -3.74 11.01 1.92
CA GLY A 277 -2.52 10.48 1.35
C GLY A 277 -2.76 9.56 0.15
N ARG A 278 -1.66 9.07 -0.37
CA ARG A 278 -1.70 8.05 -1.42
C ARG A 278 -2.14 6.73 -0.80
N PRO A 279 -3.04 5.96 -1.44
CA PRO A 279 -3.55 4.71 -0.86
C PRO A 279 -2.48 3.73 -0.39
N TYR A 280 -1.34 3.67 -1.08
CA TYR A 280 -0.23 2.82 -0.67
C TYR A 280 0.58 3.35 0.54
N ASN A 281 0.46 4.64 0.88
CA ASN A 281 1.05 5.17 2.10
C ASN A 281 0.08 5.00 3.29
N THR A 282 -1.19 5.29 3.06
CA THR A 282 -2.20 5.27 4.12
C THR A 282 -2.72 3.86 4.40
N GLY A 283 -2.70 2.97 3.40
CA GLY A 283 -3.19 1.60 3.50
C GLY A 283 -2.18 0.55 3.95
N ASP A 284 -0.88 0.89 4.00
CA ASP A 284 0.15 -0.02 4.50
C ASP A 284 0.51 0.31 5.97
N PRO A 285 0.12 -0.53 6.94
CA PRO A 285 0.36 -0.25 8.36
C PRO A 285 1.85 -0.14 8.72
N ALA A 286 2.72 -0.85 8.01
CA ALA A 286 4.15 -0.78 8.27
C ALA A 286 4.76 0.54 7.78
N LEU A 287 4.28 1.06 6.64
CA LEU A 287 4.75 2.33 6.08
C LEU A 287 4.22 3.54 6.87
N ASN A 288 2.97 3.49 7.33
CA ASN A 288 2.34 4.58 8.08
C ASN A 288 2.41 4.42 9.61
N LEU A 289 3.17 3.42 10.08
CA LEU A 289 3.39 3.16 11.52
C LEU A 289 2.08 2.91 12.28
N SER A 290 1.14 2.16 11.67
CA SER A 290 -0.18 1.86 12.24
C SER A 290 -0.96 3.11 12.62
N MET A 291 -0.96 4.14 11.78
CA MET A 291 -1.58 5.44 12.10
C MET A 291 -3.07 5.30 12.44
N ALA A 292 -3.82 4.49 11.70
CA ALA A 292 -5.25 4.26 11.98
C ALA A 292 -5.45 3.65 13.37
N GLU A 293 -4.70 2.62 13.75
CA GLU A 293 -4.77 2.01 15.09
C GLU A 293 -4.43 3.01 16.20
N LYS A 294 -3.44 3.87 15.97
CA LYS A 294 -3.07 4.92 16.92
C LYS A 294 -4.20 5.92 17.16
N LEU A 295 -4.87 6.35 16.09
CA LEU A 295 -6.02 7.24 16.20
C LEU A 295 -7.17 6.57 16.94
N ILE A 296 -7.47 5.31 16.63
CA ILE A 296 -8.48 4.51 17.35
C ILE A 296 -8.13 4.44 18.84
N ASN A 297 -6.87 4.17 19.21
CA ASN A 297 -6.43 4.15 20.59
C ASN A 297 -6.52 5.52 21.30
N LEU A 298 -6.63 6.60 20.53
CA LEU A 298 -6.89 7.96 21.04
C LEU A 298 -8.38 8.31 21.04
N ASP A 299 -9.26 7.36 20.77
CA ASP A 299 -10.71 7.53 20.69
C ASP A 299 -11.16 8.39 19.49
N VAL A 300 -10.38 8.38 18.40
CA VAL A 300 -10.63 9.10 17.16
C VAL A 300 -10.97 8.12 16.05
N VAL A 301 -11.97 8.43 15.23
CA VAL A 301 -12.40 7.62 14.08
C VAL A 301 -11.55 7.96 12.85
N PRO A 302 -10.64 7.05 12.38
CA PRO A 302 -9.85 7.31 11.19
C PRO A 302 -10.62 6.94 9.93
N ILE A 303 -10.69 7.86 8.96
CA ILE A 303 -11.44 7.69 7.71
C ILE A 303 -10.48 7.67 6.52
N PRO A 304 -10.53 6.64 5.63
CA PRO A 304 -9.77 6.63 4.38
C PRO A 304 -10.21 7.73 3.42
N THR A 305 -9.28 8.34 2.70
CA THR A 305 -9.56 9.41 1.72
C THR A 305 -10.58 9.01 0.67
N ASP A 306 -10.56 7.76 0.20
CA ASP A 306 -11.44 7.26 -0.85
C ASP A 306 -12.85 6.85 -0.35
N PHE A 307 -13.12 7.02 0.95
CA PHE A 307 -14.48 6.98 1.51
C PHE A 307 -15.23 8.31 1.32
N LEU A 308 -14.52 9.41 1.04
CA LEU A 308 -15.14 10.69 0.79
C LEU A 308 -15.81 10.74 -0.60
N PRO A 309 -16.90 11.51 -0.75
CA PRO A 309 -17.54 11.78 -2.04
C PRO A 309 -16.74 12.83 -2.81
N LEU A 310 -15.58 12.43 -3.37
CA LEU A 310 -14.65 13.35 -4.03
C LEU A 310 -15.18 13.80 -5.39
N GLU A 311 -15.27 15.11 -5.60
CA GLU A 311 -15.57 15.75 -6.87
C GLU A 311 -14.25 16.24 -7.53
N GLU A 312 -13.48 15.30 -8.06
CA GLU A 312 -12.15 15.57 -8.64
C GLU A 312 -12.21 16.58 -9.81
N GLU A 313 -13.31 16.63 -10.54
CA GLU A 313 -13.51 17.54 -11.67
C GLU A 313 -13.45 19.03 -11.26
N HIS A 314 -13.93 19.36 -10.07
CA HIS A 314 -13.89 20.74 -9.58
C HIS A 314 -12.46 21.21 -9.25
N ILE A 315 -11.57 20.29 -8.93
CA ILE A 315 -10.17 20.60 -8.60
C ILE A 315 -9.43 21.12 -9.82
N LEU A 316 -9.70 20.59 -11.00
CA LEU A 316 -8.99 20.97 -12.22
C LEU A 316 -9.35 22.39 -12.70
N ARG A 317 -10.45 22.98 -12.22
CA ARG A 317 -10.78 24.38 -12.49
C ARG A 317 -9.81 25.34 -11.80
N ASP A 318 -9.39 25.00 -10.56
CA ASP A 318 -8.50 25.84 -9.74
C ASP A 318 -7.04 25.42 -9.84
N TYR A 319 -6.79 24.13 -10.16
CA TYR A 319 -5.47 23.51 -10.25
C TYR A 319 -5.30 22.80 -11.60
N ASP A 320 -5.40 23.54 -12.69
CA ASP A 320 -5.36 23.04 -14.08
C ASP A 320 -4.07 22.30 -14.44
N LYS A 321 -2.99 22.53 -13.68
CA LYS A 321 -1.68 21.89 -13.85
C LYS A 321 -1.47 20.66 -12.96
N MET A 322 -2.44 20.30 -12.11
CA MET A 322 -2.32 19.11 -11.28
C MET A 322 -2.58 17.85 -12.13
N TYR A 323 -1.53 17.40 -12.80
CA TYR A 323 -1.59 16.21 -13.68
C TYR A 323 -1.59 14.87 -12.93
N TRP A 324 -1.27 14.88 -11.63
CA TRP A 324 -1.11 13.68 -10.82
C TRP A 324 -2.43 13.28 -10.14
N PRO A 325 -3.02 12.09 -10.46
CA PRO A 325 -4.35 11.71 -9.99
C PRO A 325 -4.50 11.66 -8.46
N ASN A 326 -3.50 11.11 -7.75
CA ASN A 326 -3.54 11.11 -6.29
C ASN A 326 -3.44 12.54 -5.69
N GLY A 327 -2.76 13.45 -6.38
CA GLY A 327 -2.76 14.87 -6.00
C GLY A 327 -4.12 15.52 -6.17
N GLN A 328 -4.82 15.21 -7.27
CA GLN A 328 -6.20 15.67 -7.50
C GLN A 328 -7.13 15.19 -6.39
N ARG A 329 -7.06 13.91 -6.00
CA ARG A 329 -7.84 13.33 -4.90
C ARG A 329 -7.55 13.97 -3.55
N ILE A 330 -6.28 14.17 -3.22
CA ILE A 330 -5.87 14.83 -1.97
C ILE A 330 -6.42 16.25 -1.92
N LEU A 331 -6.29 17.02 -3.00
CA LEU A 331 -6.84 18.37 -3.08
C LEU A 331 -8.37 18.38 -3.00
N ALA A 332 -9.05 17.44 -3.65
CA ALA A 332 -10.51 17.31 -3.56
C ALA A 332 -10.97 17.03 -2.13
N ALA A 333 -10.22 16.21 -1.40
CA ALA A 333 -10.54 15.84 -0.02
C ALA A 333 -10.26 16.96 1.00
N THR A 334 -9.61 18.05 0.61
CA THR A 334 -9.35 19.23 1.48
C THR A 334 -10.39 20.32 1.32
N ARG A 335 -11.38 20.16 0.45
CA ARG A 335 -12.51 21.05 0.22
C ARG A 335 -13.77 20.56 0.93
#